data_64b5444ef3d21e462a5b7a85fc052472
#
_entry.id   64b5444ef3d21e462a5b7a85fc052472
#
_cell.length_a   1.000
_cell.length_b   1.000
_cell.length_c   1.000
_cell.angle_alpha   90.00
_cell.angle_beta   90.00
_cell.angle_gamma   90.00
#
_symmetry.space_group_name_H-M   'P 1'
#
loop_
_entity.id
_entity.type
_entity.pdbx_description
1 polymer ?
#
loop_
_entity_poly.entity_id
_entity_poly.type
_entity_poly.pdbx_seq_one_letter_code
_entity_poly.pdbx_strand_id
1 'polypeptide(L)' 'MPEFNWKGEWLPNLPYLANIVVIYNNKNYISLNFVNASNIPPDIDTTNWELLIENIEPII' A
#
# COMPACT_ATOMS: atom_id res chain seq x y z
N MET A 1 -10.75 9.82 13.80
CA MET A 1 -9.74 10.14 12.93
C MET A 1 -9.32 8.95 12.11
N PRO A 2 -9.32 9.12 10.84
CA PRO A 2 -8.99 7.98 10.03
C PRO A 2 -7.53 7.66 10.21
N GLU A 3 -7.26 6.40 10.22
CA GLU A 3 -5.96 5.99 10.41
C GLU A 3 -5.60 5.08 9.35
N PHE A 4 -4.49 5.36 8.70
CA PHE A 4 -3.93 4.41 7.79
C PHE A 4 -3.01 3.52 8.58
N ASN A 5 -3.02 2.27 8.26
CA ASN A 5 -2.03 1.35 8.82
C ASN A 5 -0.79 1.44 7.97
N TRP A 6 0.13 2.24 8.42
CA TRP A 6 1.32 2.57 7.65
C TRP A 6 2.37 1.51 7.89
N LYS A 7 2.75 0.81 6.86
CA LYS A 7 3.67 -0.31 7.02
C LYS A 7 5.06 -0.05 6.47
N GLY A 8 5.28 1.12 5.88
CA GLY A 8 6.58 1.41 5.33
C GLY A 8 6.73 0.83 3.93
N GLU A 9 7.90 0.38 3.59
CA GLU A 9 8.16 -0.06 2.23
C GLU A 9 7.43 -1.34 1.90
N TRP A 10 6.88 -1.42 0.70
CA TRP A 10 6.24 -2.65 0.25
C TRP A 10 7.29 -3.74 0.14
N LEU A 11 6.94 -4.93 0.61
CA LEU A 11 7.83 -6.07 0.53
C LEU A 11 7.12 -7.20 -0.19
N PRO A 12 7.83 -7.93 -1.04
CA PRO A 12 7.21 -9.06 -1.72
C PRO A 12 6.97 -10.21 -0.75
N ASN A 13 6.02 -11.04 -1.12
CA ASN A 13 5.75 -12.27 -0.37
C ASN A 13 5.24 -12.04 1.02
N LEU A 14 4.66 -10.88 1.27
CA LEU A 14 4.01 -10.61 2.54
C LEU A 14 2.54 -10.40 2.31
N PRO A 15 1.69 -10.91 3.18
CA PRO A 15 0.27 -10.60 3.07
C PRO A 15 -0.01 -9.24 3.67
N TYR A 16 -0.97 -8.54 3.09
CA TYR A 16 -1.39 -7.25 3.59
C TYR A 16 -2.89 -7.25 3.75
N LEU A 17 -3.35 -6.80 4.89
CA LEU A 17 -4.78 -6.65 5.09
C LEU A 17 -5.25 -5.43 4.30
N ALA A 18 -6.56 -5.24 4.25
CA ALA A 18 -7.10 -4.07 3.59
C ALA A 18 -6.72 -2.81 4.36
N ASN A 19 -6.67 -1.71 3.66
CA ASN A 19 -6.41 -0.38 4.25
C ASN A 19 -5.00 -0.26 4.81
N ILE A 20 -4.07 -0.99 4.24
CA ILE A 20 -2.67 -0.88 4.60
C ILE A 20 -1.99 0.04 3.60
N VAL A 21 -1.19 0.96 4.10
CA VAL A 21 -0.47 1.88 3.24
C VAL A 21 0.99 1.49 3.19
N VAL A 22 1.52 1.39 2.00
CA VAL A 22 2.94 1.08 1.80
C VAL A 22 3.56 2.11 0.89
N ILE A 23 4.87 2.15 0.89
CA ILE A 23 5.62 2.98 -0.02
C ILE A 23 6.28 2.08 -1.02
N TYR A 24 6.15 2.42 -2.28
CA TYR A 24 6.83 1.68 -3.33
C TYR A 24 7.26 2.68 -4.40
N ASN A 25 8.53 2.71 -4.69
CA ASN A 25 9.05 3.55 -5.76
C ASN A 25 8.69 5.00 -5.52
N ASN A 26 8.84 5.45 -4.29
CA ASN A 26 8.58 6.82 -3.87
C ASN A 26 7.13 7.23 -3.96
N LYS A 27 6.22 6.28 -4.01
CA LYS A 27 4.81 6.57 -4.05
C LYS A 27 4.12 5.79 -2.97
N ASN A 28 2.98 6.31 -2.54
CA ASN A 28 2.20 5.67 -1.49
C ASN A 28 1.05 4.92 -2.12
N TYR A 29 0.85 3.70 -1.69
CA TYR A 29 -0.26 2.89 -2.18
C TYR A 29 -1.04 2.37 -0.99
N ILE A 30 -2.35 2.24 -1.18
CA ILE A 30 -3.19 1.67 -0.13
C ILE A 30 -3.85 0.41 -0.66
N SER A 31 -3.90 -0.61 0.17
CA SER A 31 -4.52 -1.85 -0.24
C SER A 31 -6.03 -1.71 -0.16
N LEU A 32 -6.70 -2.17 -1.20
CA LEU A 32 -8.15 -2.10 -1.28
C LEU A 32 -8.80 -3.33 -0.68
N ASN A 33 -8.09 -4.44 -0.68
CA ASN A 33 -8.59 -5.70 -0.19
C ASN A 33 -7.48 -6.40 0.52
N PHE A 34 -7.80 -7.56 1.09
CA PHE A 34 -6.76 -8.41 1.59
C PHE A 34 -5.89 -8.85 0.42
N VAL A 35 -4.59 -8.62 0.51
CA VAL A 35 -3.66 -9.00 -0.53
C VAL A 35 -2.88 -10.19 -0.01
N ASN A 36 -3.09 -11.34 -0.63
CA ASN A 36 -2.33 -12.50 -0.27
C ASN A 36 -0.86 -12.27 -0.60
N ALA A 37 -0.01 -13.03 0.04
CA ALA A 37 1.42 -12.87 -0.23
C ALA A 37 1.66 -12.99 -1.73
N SER A 38 2.26 -11.95 -2.30
CA SER A 38 2.36 -11.88 -3.74
C SER A 38 3.64 -11.15 -4.09
N ASN A 39 4.15 -11.43 -5.26
CA ASN A 39 5.32 -10.74 -5.77
C ASN A 39 4.98 -9.62 -6.73
N ILE A 40 3.70 -9.33 -6.90
CA ILE A 40 3.31 -8.31 -7.84
C ILE A 40 3.31 -6.97 -7.15
N PRO A 41 4.12 -6.01 -7.62
CA PRO A 41 4.21 -4.73 -6.93
C PRO A 41 2.90 -3.95 -7.01
N PRO A 42 2.68 -3.04 -6.09
CA PRO A 42 1.43 -2.29 -6.06
C PRO A 42 1.21 -1.40 -7.25
N ASP A 43 2.26 -1.00 -7.96
CA ASP A 43 2.06 -0.16 -9.12
C ASP A 43 1.55 -0.97 -10.31
N ILE A 44 1.68 -2.29 -10.27
CA ILE A 44 1.17 -3.15 -11.32
C ILE A 44 -0.13 -3.78 -10.90
N ASP A 45 -0.26 -4.10 -9.62
CA ASP A 45 -1.43 -4.79 -9.12
C ASP A 45 -2.52 -3.78 -8.78
N THR A 46 -3.09 -3.18 -9.80
CA THR A 46 -4.08 -2.13 -9.59
C THR A 46 -5.41 -2.65 -9.14
N THR A 47 -5.60 -3.95 -9.11
CA THR A 47 -6.81 -4.53 -8.59
C THR A 47 -6.84 -4.45 -7.07
N ASN A 48 -5.70 -4.61 -6.43
CA ASN A 48 -5.63 -4.67 -4.99
C ASN A 48 -5.05 -3.42 -4.36
N TRP A 49 -4.41 -2.58 -5.13
CA TRP A 49 -3.75 -1.39 -4.60
C TRP A 49 -4.19 -0.17 -5.35
N GLU A 50 -4.29 0.93 -4.64
CA GLU A 50 -4.62 2.19 -5.26
C GLU A 50 -3.56 3.19 -4.90
N LEU A 51 -3.15 3.99 -5.88
CA LEU A 51 -2.14 5.00 -5.64
C LEU A 51 -2.76 6.13 -4.84
N LEU A 52 -2.14 6.46 -3.73
CA LEU A 52 -2.50 7.67 -3.02
C LEU A 52 -1.79 8.82 -3.66
N ILE A 53 -2.26 10.02 -3.36
CA ILE A 53 -1.66 11.19 -3.93
C ILE A 53 -0.21 11.22 -3.52
N GLU A 54 0.65 11.40 -4.50
CA GLU A 54 2.01 11.30 -4.24
C GLU A 54 2.47 12.36 -3.37
N ASN A 55 2.88 12.99 -2.95
CA ASN A 55 3.43 14.02 -2.13
C ASN A 55 2.69 14.25 -0.86
N ILE A 56 1.68 13.43 -0.58
CA ILE A 56 1.02 13.53 0.68
C ILE A 56 1.80 12.74 1.65
N GLU A 57 2.25 13.38 2.67
CA GLU A 57 2.90 12.66 3.70
C GLU A 57 1.90 12.23 4.69
N PRO A 58 2.08 11.12 5.33
CA PRO A 58 1.17 10.71 6.35
C PRO A 58 1.11 11.80 7.37
N ILE A 59 -0.07 12.24 7.63
CA ILE A 59 -0.24 13.21 8.66
C ILE A 59 -0.18 12.48 9.93
N ILE A 60 0.76 12.77 10.64
CA ILE A 60 0.94 11.98 11.81
C ILE A 60 0.50 12.73 13.01
#